data_ef088c671a2ac3a75eefa14c7b033b34
#
_entry.id   ef088c671a2ac3a75eefa14c7b033b34
#
_cell.length_a   1.000
_cell.length_b   1.000
_cell.length_c   1.000
_cell.angle_alpha   90.00
_cell.angle_beta   90.00
_cell.angle_gamma   90.00
#
_symmetry.space_group_name_H-M   'P 1'
#
loop_
_entity.id
_entity.type
_entity.pdbx_description
1 polymer ?
#
loop_
_entity_poly.entity_id
_entity_poly.type
_entity_poly.pdbx_seq_one_letter_code
_entity_poly.pdbx_strand_id
1 'polypeptide(L)'
;RDMDILGHINTRDKAQALQLRRQMLKILNPELGGTLTYEYGGFKRVINCRTFGEPKIERKSVLYEFSFQLECLNPFWREEDETKEDIASWVAAWHFPCVIDKDDSKSMIFGYRAESVIVDCYNEGDVSTGMRIRFTALGTVSNPILLNVDTEEFIQVNAVMQTGDVIEINTKYGSKGAKLIRDGKETDYFRYIDVDSTFMQLAIGDNNFRYDAAGGVNSLEVAIFYNKEFLGV
;
A
#
# COMPACT_ATOMS: atom_id res chain seq x y z
N ARG A 1 11.40 16.53 2.46
CA ARG A 1 11.86 16.67 3.85
C ARG A 1 13.33 16.33 3.92
N ASP A 2 14.10 17.19 4.59
CA ASP A 2 15.51 16.96 4.84
C ASP A 2 15.71 16.54 6.29
N MET A 3 16.61 15.58 6.50
CA MET A 3 16.96 15.07 7.82
C MET A 3 18.47 15.02 7.96
N ASP A 4 18.99 15.64 9.02
CA ASP A 4 20.40 15.57 9.38
C ASP A 4 20.63 14.44 10.38
N ILE A 5 21.51 13.52 10.04
CA ILE A 5 21.89 12.39 10.89
C ILE A 5 23.32 12.65 11.40
N LEU A 6 23.46 12.63 12.71
CA LEU A 6 24.71 12.81 13.42
C LEU A 6 24.99 11.57 14.27
N GLY A 7 26.24 11.15 14.32
CA GLY A 7 26.61 10.01 15.15
C GLY A 7 28.12 9.84 15.32
N HIS A 8 28.48 8.80 16.07
CA HIS A 8 29.88 8.51 16.37
C HIS A 8 30.20 7.05 16.07
N ILE A 9 31.37 6.80 15.51
CA ILE A 9 31.96 5.47 15.44
C ILE A 9 32.85 5.30 16.65
N ASN A 10 32.40 4.47 17.60
CA ASN A 10 33.13 4.18 18.82
C ASN A 10 33.94 2.89 18.66
N THR A 11 35.21 3.02 18.31
CA THR A 11 36.15 1.91 18.27
C THR A 11 37.57 2.38 18.63
N ARG A 12 38.29 1.55 19.37
CA ARG A 12 39.70 1.79 19.69
C ARG A 12 40.66 1.28 18.60
N ASP A 13 40.15 0.41 17.72
CA ASP A 13 40.93 -0.16 16.62
C ASP A 13 40.82 0.71 15.36
N LYS A 14 41.94 1.25 14.89
CA LYS A 14 42.02 2.07 13.69
C LYS A 14 41.60 1.29 12.42
N ALA A 15 41.94 0.01 12.32
CA ALA A 15 41.62 -0.81 11.17
C ALA A 15 40.13 -1.02 11.09
N GLN A 16 39.47 -1.35 12.22
CA GLN A 16 38.04 -1.47 12.34
C GLN A 16 37.30 -0.16 12.00
N ALA A 17 37.81 0.99 12.46
CA ALA A 17 37.23 2.28 12.13
C ALA A 17 37.24 2.58 10.62
N LEU A 18 38.35 2.27 9.94
CA LEU A 18 38.46 2.45 8.49
C LEU A 18 37.50 1.50 7.72
N GLN A 19 37.34 0.28 8.21
CA GLN A 19 36.40 -0.69 7.63
C GLN A 19 34.94 -0.21 7.76
N LEU A 20 34.54 0.24 8.97
CA LEU A 20 33.20 0.78 9.23
C LEU A 20 32.92 2.03 8.40
N ARG A 21 33.90 2.95 8.31
CA ARG A 21 33.82 4.13 7.43
C ARG A 21 33.53 3.72 5.98
N ARG A 22 34.27 2.74 5.46
CA ARG A 22 34.11 2.28 4.07
C ARG A 22 32.73 1.64 3.85
N GLN A 23 32.22 0.89 4.82
CA GLN A 23 30.87 0.31 4.78
C GLN A 23 29.80 1.40 4.76
N MET A 24 29.91 2.40 5.64
CA MET A 24 28.99 3.53 5.66
C MET A 24 28.95 4.27 4.32
N LEU A 25 30.11 4.61 3.74
CA LEU A 25 30.18 5.31 2.46
C LEU A 25 29.58 4.51 1.30
N LYS A 26 29.61 3.17 1.37
CA LYS A 26 28.94 2.35 0.38
C LYS A 26 27.42 2.38 0.49
N ILE A 27 26.91 2.40 1.73
CA ILE A 27 25.45 2.44 2.01
C ILE A 27 24.91 3.83 1.68
N LEU A 28 25.66 4.89 2.04
CA LEU A 28 25.29 6.29 1.83
C LEU A 28 25.65 6.80 0.42
N ASN A 29 25.57 5.94 -0.59
CA ASN A 29 25.76 6.34 -1.97
C ASN A 29 24.58 7.21 -2.45
N PRO A 30 24.78 8.48 -2.88
CA PRO A 30 23.70 9.35 -3.34
C PRO A 30 22.95 8.86 -4.58
N GLU A 31 23.57 7.95 -5.36
CA GLU A 31 22.92 7.35 -6.54
C GLU A 31 21.88 6.28 -6.16
N LEU A 32 21.93 5.79 -4.92
CA LEU A 32 21.04 4.74 -4.43
C LEU A 32 19.92 5.35 -3.58
N GLY A 33 18.69 4.96 -3.89
CA GLY A 33 17.58 5.15 -2.97
C GLY A 33 17.64 4.15 -1.83
N GLY A 34 17.13 4.52 -0.67
CA GLY A 34 17.07 3.67 0.50
C GLY A 34 15.82 3.91 1.32
N THR A 35 15.66 3.11 2.34
CA THR A 35 14.59 3.25 3.33
C THR A 35 15.24 3.44 4.70
N LEU A 36 14.91 4.55 5.36
CA LEU A 36 15.26 4.75 6.75
C LEU A 36 14.16 4.13 7.62
N THR A 37 14.57 3.23 8.51
CA THR A 37 13.67 2.60 9.48
C THR A 37 13.94 3.19 10.85
N TYR A 38 12.88 3.66 11.50
CA TYR A 38 12.89 4.06 12.90
C TYR A 38 12.14 3.02 13.73
N GLU A 39 12.79 2.52 14.78
CA GLU A 39 12.22 1.52 15.68
C GLU A 39 12.45 1.96 17.13
N TYR A 40 11.38 2.17 17.87
CA TYR A 40 11.41 2.53 19.29
C TYR A 40 10.14 2.09 19.99
N GLY A 41 10.27 1.47 21.16
CA GLY A 41 9.13 1.14 22.03
C GLY A 41 8.07 0.22 21.40
N GLY A 42 8.45 -0.59 20.40
CA GLY A 42 7.53 -1.46 19.64
C GLY A 42 6.90 -0.80 18.43
N PHE A 43 7.17 0.49 18.19
CA PHE A 43 6.77 1.19 16.97
C PHE A 43 7.86 1.04 15.91
N LYS A 44 7.45 0.71 14.69
CA LYS A 44 8.31 0.66 13.52
C LYS A 44 7.73 1.54 12.42
N ARG A 45 8.52 2.51 11.99
CA ARG A 45 8.13 3.41 10.91
C ARG A 45 9.23 3.51 9.88
N VAL A 46 8.85 3.68 8.64
CA VAL A 46 9.78 3.74 7.52
C VAL A 46 9.54 4.98 6.68
N ILE A 47 10.61 5.54 6.12
CA ILE A 47 10.54 6.63 5.17
C ILE A 47 11.54 6.38 4.04
N ASN A 48 11.11 6.60 2.81
CA ASN A 48 11.99 6.47 1.65
C ASN A 48 12.84 7.73 1.52
N CYS A 49 14.16 7.55 1.45
CA CYS A 49 15.11 8.64 1.41
C CYS A 49 16.28 8.34 0.48
N ARG A 50 17.04 9.34 0.15
CA ARG A 50 18.36 9.22 -0.49
C ARG A 50 19.34 10.12 0.22
N THR A 51 20.62 9.80 0.17
CA THR A 51 21.66 10.64 0.72
C THR A 51 21.82 11.90 -0.14
N PHE A 52 21.80 13.06 0.50
CA PHE A 52 22.06 14.34 -0.15
C PHE A 52 23.48 14.81 0.17
N GLY A 53 24.26 15.10 -0.87
CA GLY A 53 25.63 15.54 -0.74
C GLY A 53 26.60 14.43 -0.30
N GLU A 54 27.77 14.85 0.17
CA GLU A 54 28.84 13.95 0.61
C GLU A 54 28.79 13.74 2.13
N PRO A 55 28.74 12.47 2.61
CA PRO A 55 28.84 12.18 4.04
C PRO A 55 30.17 12.67 4.63
N LYS A 56 30.14 13.48 5.68
CA LYS A 56 31.30 13.95 6.40
C LYS A 56 31.65 12.97 7.51
N ILE A 57 32.89 12.49 7.52
CA ILE A 57 33.43 11.62 8.56
C ILE A 57 34.78 12.17 9.03
N GLU A 58 34.78 12.74 10.21
CA GLU A 58 35.93 13.40 10.77
C GLU A 58 36.44 12.66 12.02
N ARG A 59 37.79 12.62 12.18
CA ARG A 59 38.38 12.09 13.40
C ARG A 59 38.53 13.21 14.41
N LYS A 60 37.82 13.09 15.54
CA LYS A 60 38.01 13.96 16.70
C LYS A 60 38.62 13.16 17.85
N SER A 61 39.90 13.34 18.09
CA SER A 61 40.65 12.65 19.14
C SER A 61 40.57 11.11 19.01
N VAL A 62 39.78 10.47 19.84
CA VAL A 62 39.61 8.98 19.91
C VAL A 62 38.41 8.48 19.15
N LEU A 63 37.47 9.37 18.78
CA LEU A 63 36.18 9.02 18.13
C LEU A 63 36.19 9.53 16.68
N TYR A 64 35.45 8.85 15.85
CA TYR A 64 35.10 9.36 14.53
C TYR A 64 33.64 9.87 14.58
N GLU A 65 33.48 11.17 14.34
CA GLU A 65 32.14 11.75 14.16
C GLU A 65 31.73 11.64 12.70
N PHE A 66 30.47 11.31 12.47
CA PHE A 66 29.92 11.37 11.14
C PHE A 66 28.67 12.22 11.10
N SER A 67 28.47 12.89 9.99
CA SER A 67 27.23 13.60 9.66
C SER A 67 26.90 13.41 8.19
N PHE A 68 25.62 13.20 7.92
CA PHE A 68 25.10 13.16 6.56
C PHE A 68 23.66 13.62 6.53
N GLN A 69 23.23 14.09 5.37
CA GLN A 69 21.88 14.58 5.14
C GLN A 69 21.13 13.60 4.27
N LEU A 70 19.86 13.34 4.64
CA LEU A 70 18.93 12.55 3.87
C LEU A 70 17.84 13.44 3.30
N GLU A 71 17.58 13.30 2.01
CA GLU A 71 16.45 13.94 1.33
C GLU A 71 15.33 12.91 1.14
N CYS A 72 14.12 13.25 1.59
CA CYS A 72 12.93 12.42 1.47
C CYS A 72 11.93 13.11 0.53
N LEU A 73 11.67 12.50 -0.63
CA LEU A 73 10.71 13.03 -1.61
C LEU A 73 9.29 13.04 -1.07
N ASN A 74 8.87 11.93 -0.40
CA ASN A 74 7.67 11.92 0.41
C ASN A 74 8.07 12.27 1.85
N PRO A 75 7.54 13.36 2.46
CA PRO A 75 7.96 13.81 3.78
C PRO A 75 7.36 13.01 4.94
N PHE A 76 6.47 12.07 4.66
CA PHE A 76 5.72 11.34 5.69
C PHE A 76 6.37 10.01 6.03
N TRP A 77 6.32 9.69 7.31
CA TRP A 77 6.63 8.36 7.81
C TRP A 77 5.43 7.44 7.56
N ARG A 78 5.67 6.20 7.25
CA ARG A 78 4.62 5.21 7.03
C ARG A 78 4.87 3.94 7.82
N GLU A 79 3.85 3.16 8.05
CA GLU A 79 3.99 1.78 8.50
C GLU A 79 4.71 0.96 7.42
N GLU A 80 5.48 -0.06 7.85
CA GLU A 80 6.19 -0.93 6.90
C GLU A 80 5.22 -1.77 6.10
N ASP A 81 4.21 -2.32 6.77
CA ASP A 81 3.19 -3.15 6.17
C ASP A 81 2.02 -2.34 5.61
N GLU A 82 1.46 -2.78 4.50
CA GLU A 82 0.22 -2.21 3.98
C GLU A 82 -0.97 -2.77 4.76
N THR A 83 -1.89 -1.91 5.18
CA THR A 83 -3.21 -2.32 5.66
C THR A 83 -4.05 -2.76 4.47
N LYS A 84 -4.75 -3.90 4.61
CA LYS A 84 -5.65 -4.45 3.59
C LYS A 84 -7.06 -4.46 4.12
N GLU A 85 -7.99 -3.86 3.36
CA GLU A 85 -9.44 -3.95 3.60
C GLU A 85 -10.12 -4.64 2.43
N ASP A 86 -10.80 -5.74 2.72
CA ASP A 86 -11.58 -6.50 1.73
C ASP A 86 -13.02 -5.99 1.70
N ILE A 87 -13.43 -5.36 0.60
CA ILE A 87 -14.76 -4.77 0.42
C ILE A 87 -15.82 -5.82 0.05
N ALA A 88 -15.39 -6.90 -0.61
CA ALA A 88 -16.25 -8.00 -0.95
C ALA A 88 -15.65 -9.30 -0.45
N SER A 89 -16.27 -9.90 0.55
CA SER A 89 -15.81 -11.16 1.12
C SER A 89 -16.89 -12.22 1.06
N TRP A 90 -16.46 -13.48 0.95
CA TRP A 90 -17.32 -14.64 1.10
C TRP A 90 -17.49 -14.97 2.58
N VAL A 91 -18.73 -15.08 3.03
CA VAL A 91 -19.04 -15.57 4.37
C VAL A 91 -19.27 -17.07 4.27
N ALA A 92 -18.47 -17.85 4.99
CA ALA A 92 -18.70 -19.29 5.09
C ALA A 92 -20.04 -19.55 5.79
N ALA A 93 -20.96 -20.22 5.10
CA ALA A 93 -22.26 -20.61 5.66
C ALA A 93 -22.22 -22.01 6.26
N TRP A 94 -21.10 -22.71 6.16
CA TRP A 94 -20.97 -24.08 6.63
C TRP A 94 -20.19 -24.15 7.94
N HIS A 95 -20.81 -24.77 8.96
CA HIS A 95 -20.18 -24.98 10.27
C HIS A 95 -20.58 -26.36 10.80
N PHE A 96 -19.74 -26.96 11.61
CA PHE A 96 -20.02 -28.19 12.31
C PHE A 96 -20.74 -27.93 13.65
N PRO A 97 -21.70 -28.82 14.06
CA PRO A 97 -22.19 -29.97 13.34
C PRO A 97 -23.19 -29.58 12.24
N CYS A 98 -23.07 -30.21 11.07
CA CYS A 98 -24.07 -30.06 9.99
C CYS A 98 -24.89 -31.31 9.83
N VAL A 99 -26.20 -31.15 9.60
CA VAL A 99 -27.15 -32.24 9.28
C VAL A 99 -27.41 -32.12 7.80
N ILE A 100 -27.09 -33.19 7.05
CA ILE A 100 -27.43 -33.31 5.65
C ILE A 100 -28.86 -33.87 5.58
N ASP A 101 -29.81 -33.03 5.19
CA ASP A 101 -31.22 -33.44 5.03
C ASP A 101 -31.35 -34.30 3.77
N LYS A 102 -32.13 -35.35 3.83
CA LYS A 102 -32.35 -36.29 2.72
C LYS A 102 -33.25 -35.75 1.61
N ASP A 103 -33.69 -34.51 1.72
CA ASP A 103 -34.59 -33.89 0.77
C ASP A 103 -33.77 -33.26 -0.38
N ASP A 104 -33.79 -33.90 -1.56
CA ASP A 104 -33.07 -33.50 -2.78
C ASP A 104 -33.47 -32.10 -3.32
N SER A 105 -34.46 -31.42 -2.70
CA SER A 105 -34.92 -30.11 -3.11
C SER A 105 -34.12 -28.94 -2.50
N LYS A 106 -33.24 -29.19 -1.51
CA LYS A 106 -32.47 -28.17 -0.84
C LYS A 106 -31.01 -28.24 -1.26
N SER A 107 -30.56 -27.30 -2.07
CA SER A 107 -29.16 -27.13 -2.39
C SER A 107 -28.36 -26.76 -1.13
N MET A 108 -27.21 -27.42 -0.94
CA MET A 108 -26.31 -27.13 0.17
C MET A 108 -25.53 -25.82 -0.13
N ILE A 109 -25.72 -24.82 0.71
CA ILE A 109 -25.02 -23.53 0.58
C ILE A 109 -23.75 -23.59 1.42
N PHE A 110 -22.58 -23.64 0.78
CA PHE A 110 -21.28 -23.66 1.44
C PHE A 110 -20.81 -22.27 1.87
N GLY A 111 -21.32 -21.23 1.26
CA GLY A 111 -21.05 -19.84 1.56
C GLY A 111 -21.99 -18.93 0.79
N TYR A 112 -22.12 -17.74 1.29
CA TYR A 112 -22.82 -16.67 0.57
C TYR A 112 -21.93 -15.44 0.56
N ARG A 113 -22.09 -14.62 -0.44
CA ARG A 113 -21.42 -13.33 -0.51
C ARG A 113 -22.11 -12.40 0.47
N ALA A 114 -21.36 -11.81 1.39
CA ALA A 114 -21.89 -10.74 2.21
C ALA A 114 -22.23 -9.56 1.28
N GLU A 115 -23.51 -9.19 1.25
CA GLU A 115 -24.00 -8.02 0.51
C GLU A 115 -23.65 -6.71 1.23
N SER A 116 -22.47 -6.63 1.86
CA SER A 116 -22.00 -5.37 2.38
C SER A 116 -21.49 -4.55 1.21
N VAL A 117 -22.38 -3.74 0.66
CA VAL A 117 -22.11 -2.85 -0.47
C VAL A 117 -21.21 -1.68 -0.05
N ILE A 118 -21.16 -1.39 1.27
CA ILE A 118 -20.37 -0.29 1.85
C ILE A 118 -19.38 -0.88 2.85
N VAL A 119 -18.12 -0.52 2.73
CA VAL A 119 -17.06 -0.84 3.68
C VAL A 119 -16.39 0.44 4.12
N ASP A 120 -16.17 0.52 5.42
CA ASP A 120 -15.44 1.59 6.05
C ASP A 120 -13.95 1.24 6.10
N CYS A 121 -13.12 2.14 5.55
CA CYS A 121 -11.67 2.11 5.65
C CYS A 121 -11.22 3.20 6.60
N TYR A 122 -10.71 2.81 7.76
CA TYR A 122 -10.31 3.75 8.81
C TYR A 122 -8.82 4.11 8.71
N ASN A 123 -8.53 5.37 8.34
CA ASN A 123 -7.16 5.90 8.30
C ASN A 123 -6.78 6.52 9.64
N GLU A 124 -5.99 5.80 10.44
CA GLU A 124 -5.44 6.28 11.73
C GLU A 124 -4.20 7.19 11.55
N GLY A 125 -3.78 7.46 10.33
CA GLY A 125 -2.64 8.33 10.03
C GLY A 125 -2.89 9.79 10.38
N ASP A 126 -1.83 10.59 10.35
CA ASP A 126 -1.89 12.03 10.60
C ASP A 126 -2.26 12.83 9.33
N VAL A 127 -2.24 12.19 8.17
CA VAL A 127 -2.49 12.81 6.87
C VAL A 127 -3.32 11.90 5.95
N SER A 128 -3.92 12.50 4.93
CA SER A 128 -4.57 11.72 3.87
C SER A 128 -3.52 10.94 3.08
N THR A 129 -3.83 9.69 2.75
CA THR A 129 -2.91 8.80 2.05
C THR A 129 -3.51 8.25 0.76
N GLY A 130 -2.67 7.98 -0.23
CA GLY A 130 -3.07 7.27 -1.42
C GLY A 130 -3.26 5.78 -1.17
N MET A 131 -4.10 5.16 -1.97
CA MET A 131 -4.43 3.74 -1.86
C MET A 131 -4.14 2.98 -3.15
N ARG A 132 -4.04 1.65 -3.03
CA ARG A 132 -3.99 0.72 -4.15
C ARG A 132 -5.27 -0.09 -4.15
N ILE A 133 -6.09 0.10 -5.18
CA ILE A 133 -7.36 -0.57 -5.38
C ILE A 133 -7.12 -1.79 -6.24
N ARG A 134 -7.62 -2.94 -5.82
CA ARG A 134 -7.53 -4.18 -6.58
C ARG A 134 -8.94 -4.70 -6.88
N PHE A 135 -9.26 -4.77 -8.17
CA PHE A 135 -10.43 -5.48 -8.69
C PHE A 135 -10.02 -6.87 -9.14
N THR A 136 -10.67 -7.91 -8.63
CA THR A 136 -10.42 -9.30 -9.01
C THR A 136 -11.70 -9.88 -9.60
N ALA A 137 -11.62 -10.43 -10.81
CA ALA A 137 -12.76 -11.03 -11.49
C ALA A 137 -12.83 -12.54 -11.26
N LEU A 138 -13.88 -13.02 -10.60
CA LEU A 138 -14.21 -14.44 -10.45
C LEU A 138 -15.05 -14.97 -11.61
N GLY A 139 -15.60 -14.10 -12.43
CA GLY A 139 -16.38 -14.33 -13.64
C GLY A 139 -16.23 -13.13 -14.58
N THR A 140 -17.08 -13.03 -15.59
CA THR A 140 -17.07 -11.84 -16.47
C THR A 140 -17.62 -10.64 -15.73
N VAL A 141 -16.86 -9.55 -15.66
CA VAL A 141 -17.24 -8.28 -15.03
C VAL A 141 -17.06 -7.15 -16.03
N SER A 142 -18.07 -6.30 -16.16
CA SER A 142 -18.03 -5.14 -17.07
C SER A 142 -17.99 -3.83 -16.29
N ASN A 143 -17.03 -2.98 -16.64
CA ASN A 143 -16.88 -1.62 -16.09
C ASN A 143 -16.92 -1.58 -14.55
N PRO A 144 -15.94 -2.20 -13.85
CA PRO A 144 -15.86 -2.12 -12.40
C PRO A 144 -15.65 -0.67 -11.94
N ILE A 145 -16.32 -0.30 -10.85
CA ILE A 145 -16.28 1.03 -10.26
C ILE A 145 -16.12 0.93 -8.74
N LEU A 146 -15.35 1.84 -8.17
CA LEU A 146 -15.28 2.11 -6.74
C LEU A 146 -15.72 3.55 -6.50
N LEU A 147 -16.70 3.74 -5.62
CA LEU A 147 -17.27 5.04 -5.23
C LEU A 147 -16.94 5.30 -3.76
N ASN A 148 -16.46 6.49 -3.46
CA ASN A 148 -16.45 7.03 -2.10
C ASN A 148 -17.83 7.64 -1.83
N VAL A 149 -18.55 7.08 -0.83
CA VAL A 149 -19.95 7.48 -0.53
C VAL A 149 -20.00 8.88 0.10
N ASP A 150 -18.96 9.27 0.82
CA ASP A 150 -18.92 10.52 1.57
C ASP A 150 -18.62 11.73 0.66
N THR A 151 -17.74 11.53 -0.34
CA THR A 151 -17.31 12.61 -1.27
C THR A 151 -17.97 12.53 -2.64
N GLU A 152 -18.70 11.45 -2.94
CA GLU A 152 -19.28 11.15 -4.25
C GLU A 152 -18.23 11.00 -5.37
N GLU A 153 -16.95 10.98 -5.04
CA GLU A 153 -15.87 10.70 -5.99
C GLU A 153 -15.83 9.22 -6.36
N PHE A 154 -15.48 8.93 -7.59
CA PHE A 154 -15.38 7.54 -8.06
C PHE A 154 -14.15 7.30 -8.91
N ILE A 155 -13.78 6.03 -9.05
CA ILE A 155 -12.83 5.56 -10.04
C ILE A 155 -13.41 4.33 -10.77
N GLN A 156 -13.49 4.42 -12.10
CA GLN A 156 -14.09 3.41 -12.97
C GLN A 156 -13.10 2.96 -14.05
N VAL A 157 -13.17 1.69 -14.40
CA VAL A 157 -12.42 1.14 -15.52
C VAL A 157 -13.39 0.76 -16.64
N ASN A 158 -13.28 1.40 -17.79
CA ASN A 158 -14.09 1.13 -18.98
C ASN A 158 -13.56 -0.09 -19.75
N ALA A 159 -13.72 -1.27 -19.16
CA ALA A 159 -13.25 -2.52 -19.75
C ALA A 159 -14.05 -3.74 -19.23
N VAL A 160 -13.93 -4.83 -19.98
CA VAL A 160 -14.49 -6.14 -19.56
C VAL A 160 -13.35 -7.01 -19.05
N MET A 161 -13.49 -7.46 -17.80
CA MET A 161 -12.61 -8.42 -17.16
C MET A 161 -13.12 -9.84 -17.37
N GLN A 162 -12.20 -10.76 -17.60
CA GLN A 162 -12.46 -12.20 -17.68
C GLN A 162 -12.14 -12.85 -16.33
N THR A 163 -12.61 -14.07 -16.12
CA THR A 163 -12.28 -14.85 -14.93
C THR A 163 -10.78 -14.95 -14.72
N GLY A 164 -10.32 -14.60 -13.52
CA GLY A 164 -8.90 -14.60 -13.15
C GLY A 164 -8.15 -13.30 -13.45
N ASP A 165 -8.76 -12.34 -14.14
CA ASP A 165 -8.17 -11.02 -14.33
C ASP A 165 -8.11 -10.25 -13.01
N VAL A 166 -7.00 -9.53 -12.82
CA VAL A 166 -6.82 -8.58 -11.72
C VAL A 166 -6.47 -7.21 -12.28
N ILE A 167 -7.23 -6.19 -11.94
CA ILE A 167 -6.88 -4.79 -12.25
C ILE A 167 -6.43 -4.14 -10.95
N GLU A 168 -5.22 -3.59 -10.94
CA GLU A 168 -4.70 -2.78 -9.85
C GLU A 168 -4.59 -1.32 -10.27
N ILE A 169 -5.15 -0.42 -9.44
CA ILE A 169 -5.09 1.02 -9.62
C ILE A 169 -4.36 1.62 -8.42
N ASN A 170 -3.33 2.40 -8.67
CA ASN A 170 -2.59 3.12 -7.65
C ASN A 170 -2.96 4.60 -7.68
N THR A 171 -3.45 5.13 -6.56
CA THR A 171 -3.85 6.54 -6.45
C THR A 171 -2.81 7.40 -5.75
N LYS A 172 -1.69 6.82 -5.27
CA LYS A 172 -0.62 7.53 -4.55
C LYS A 172 -0.01 8.63 -5.42
N TYR A 173 0.21 9.80 -4.84
CA TYR A 173 0.89 10.90 -5.53
C TYR A 173 2.26 10.47 -6.05
N GLY A 174 2.61 10.91 -7.26
CA GLY A 174 3.87 10.57 -7.92
C GLY A 174 3.96 9.16 -8.50
N SER A 175 2.95 8.29 -8.25
CA SER A 175 2.92 6.92 -8.77
C SER A 175 1.53 6.48 -9.23
N LYS A 176 0.67 7.43 -9.64
CA LYS A 176 -0.65 7.13 -10.18
C LYS A 176 -0.54 6.25 -11.41
N GLY A 177 -1.35 5.21 -11.47
CA GLY A 177 -1.33 4.27 -12.58
C GLY A 177 -2.40 3.19 -12.45
N ALA A 178 -2.61 2.46 -13.55
CA ALA A 178 -3.46 1.27 -13.57
C ALA A 178 -2.78 0.17 -14.38
N LYS A 179 -2.89 -1.06 -13.92
CA LYS A 179 -2.37 -2.25 -14.61
C LYS A 179 -3.36 -3.38 -14.58
N LEU A 180 -3.43 -4.13 -15.67
CA LEU A 180 -4.10 -5.42 -15.75
C LEU A 180 -3.07 -6.53 -15.56
N ILE A 181 -3.37 -7.47 -14.68
CA ILE A 181 -2.62 -8.70 -14.48
C ILE A 181 -3.50 -9.84 -14.99
N ARG A 182 -3.05 -10.49 -16.06
CA ARG A 182 -3.70 -11.64 -16.69
C ARG A 182 -2.66 -12.72 -16.93
N ASP A 183 -2.91 -13.94 -16.45
CA ASP A 183 -1.96 -15.07 -16.55
C ASP A 183 -0.54 -14.74 -16.07
N GLY A 184 -0.43 -13.95 -15.00
CA GLY A 184 0.84 -13.49 -14.44
C GLY A 184 1.56 -12.41 -15.25
N LYS A 185 0.98 -11.93 -16.37
CA LYS A 185 1.55 -10.86 -17.17
C LYS A 185 0.89 -9.52 -16.85
N GLU A 186 1.72 -8.54 -16.52
CA GLU A 186 1.28 -7.16 -16.30
C GLU A 186 1.21 -6.37 -17.59
N THR A 187 0.14 -5.61 -17.77
CA THR A 187 -0.06 -4.72 -18.93
C THR A 187 -0.57 -3.37 -18.41
N ASP A 188 -0.03 -2.28 -18.94
CA ASP A 188 -0.53 -0.93 -18.64
C ASP A 188 -1.99 -0.79 -19.08
N TYR A 189 -2.81 -0.38 -18.12
CA TYR A 189 -4.26 -0.27 -18.30
C TYR A 189 -4.79 1.14 -18.03
N PHE A 190 -3.92 2.12 -17.87
CA PHE A 190 -4.25 3.50 -17.54
C PHE A 190 -5.25 4.13 -18.54
N ARG A 191 -5.11 3.82 -19.83
CA ARG A 191 -6.01 4.32 -20.89
C ARG A 191 -7.48 3.90 -20.75
N TYR A 192 -7.77 2.88 -19.94
CA TYR A 192 -9.12 2.37 -19.70
C TYR A 192 -9.77 2.99 -18.46
N ILE A 193 -9.04 3.81 -17.70
CA ILE A 193 -9.63 4.61 -16.61
C ILE A 193 -10.59 5.61 -17.26
N ASP A 194 -11.80 5.71 -16.70
CA ASP A 194 -12.79 6.68 -17.13
C ASP A 194 -12.27 8.11 -16.95
N VAL A 195 -12.57 9.01 -17.88
CA VAL A 195 -12.04 10.39 -17.90
C VAL A 195 -12.55 11.21 -16.71
N ASP A 196 -13.77 10.92 -16.24
CA ASP A 196 -14.39 11.60 -15.10
C ASP A 196 -13.96 10.99 -13.75
N SER A 197 -13.11 9.97 -13.77
CA SER A 197 -12.60 9.31 -12.57
C SER A 197 -11.64 10.20 -11.77
N THR A 198 -11.77 10.16 -10.44
CA THR A 198 -10.86 10.80 -9.50
C THR A 198 -9.93 9.75 -8.86
N PHE A 199 -8.60 10.04 -8.83
CA PHE A 199 -7.64 9.26 -8.06
C PHE A 199 -7.77 9.62 -6.58
N MET A 200 -8.82 9.08 -5.96
CA MET A 200 -9.22 9.35 -4.58
C MET A 200 -8.10 9.10 -3.59
N GLN A 201 -8.09 9.87 -2.51
CA GLN A 201 -7.22 9.68 -1.34
C GLN A 201 -8.07 9.29 -0.14
N LEU A 202 -7.52 8.46 0.75
CA LEU A 202 -8.14 8.16 2.05
C LEU A 202 -7.95 9.36 2.97
N ALA A 203 -9.03 10.03 3.34
CA ALA A 203 -9.02 11.07 4.37
C ALA A 203 -8.66 10.49 5.74
N ILE A 204 -8.30 11.34 6.69
CA ILE A 204 -8.11 10.94 8.09
C ILE A 204 -9.46 10.49 8.67
N GLY A 205 -9.48 9.38 9.40
CA GLY A 205 -10.69 8.81 9.99
C GLY A 205 -11.44 7.88 9.04
N ASP A 206 -12.77 7.87 9.14
CA ASP A 206 -13.66 6.98 8.40
C ASP A 206 -13.75 7.37 6.92
N ASN A 207 -13.71 6.37 6.04
CA ASN A 207 -13.90 6.51 4.60
C ASN A 207 -14.80 5.40 4.10
N ASN A 208 -16.00 5.73 3.66
CA ASN A 208 -17.00 4.77 3.22
C ASN A 208 -16.93 4.52 1.72
N PHE A 209 -16.59 3.30 1.34
CA PHE A 209 -16.52 2.90 -0.07
C PHE A 209 -17.64 1.95 -0.46
N ARG A 210 -18.16 2.15 -1.66
CA ARG A 210 -19.07 1.23 -2.33
C ARG A 210 -18.48 0.84 -3.68
N TYR A 211 -18.57 -0.45 -4.00
CA TYR A 211 -18.22 -0.94 -5.32
C TYR A 211 -19.46 -1.31 -6.12
N ASP A 212 -19.32 -1.23 -7.44
CA ASP A 212 -20.36 -1.62 -8.40
C ASP A 212 -19.71 -2.07 -9.72
N ALA A 213 -20.51 -2.53 -10.66
CA ALA A 213 -20.11 -2.83 -12.02
C ALA A 213 -21.33 -2.75 -12.94
N ALA A 214 -21.14 -2.35 -14.19
CA ALA A 214 -22.20 -2.34 -15.19
C ALA A 214 -22.79 -3.74 -15.47
N GLY A 215 -22.01 -4.79 -15.19
CA GLY A 215 -22.44 -6.18 -15.25
C GLY A 215 -21.50 -7.09 -14.49
N GLY A 216 -22.05 -8.18 -13.91
CA GLY A 216 -21.25 -9.19 -13.20
C GLY A 216 -20.74 -8.76 -11.82
N VAL A 217 -21.40 -7.82 -11.14
CA VAL A 217 -21.01 -7.33 -9.81
C VAL A 217 -20.82 -8.46 -8.79
N ASN A 218 -21.62 -9.51 -8.87
CA ASN A 218 -21.51 -10.69 -7.99
C ASN A 218 -20.22 -11.52 -8.21
N SER A 219 -19.54 -11.31 -9.32
CA SER A 219 -18.25 -11.94 -9.66
C SER A 219 -17.08 -10.99 -9.49
N LEU A 220 -17.29 -9.83 -8.90
CA LEU A 220 -16.23 -8.84 -8.63
C LEU A 220 -15.82 -8.90 -7.16
N GLU A 221 -14.54 -9.12 -6.88
CA GLU A 221 -13.94 -8.88 -5.57
C GLU A 221 -13.14 -7.58 -5.60
N VAL A 222 -13.24 -6.82 -4.52
CA VAL A 222 -12.55 -5.53 -4.38
C VAL A 222 -11.80 -5.50 -3.06
N ALA A 223 -10.53 -5.11 -3.13
CA ALA A 223 -9.69 -4.89 -1.96
C ALA A 223 -8.97 -3.54 -2.07
N ILE A 224 -8.86 -2.84 -0.96
CA ILE A 224 -8.11 -1.59 -0.82
C ILE A 224 -6.88 -1.87 0.04
N PHE A 225 -5.73 -1.39 -0.42
CA PHE A 225 -4.46 -1.46 0.28
C PHE A 225 -3.93 -0.05 0.49
N TYR A 226 -3.51 0.28 1.69
CA TYR A 226 -2.94 1.59 2.01
C TYR A 226 -1.91 1.48 3.13
N ASN A 227 -1.03 2.46 3.22
CA ASN A 227 -0.17 2.63 4.38
C ASN A 227 -0.64 3.86 5.13
N LYS A 228 -0.75 3.76 6.43
CA LYS A 228 -0.97 4.91 7.29
C LYS A 228 0.27 5.79 7.25
N GLU A 229 0.07 7.09 7.02
CA GLU A 229 1.16 8.06 6.91
C GLU A 229 1.12 9.04 8.09
N PHE A 230 2.32 9.39 8.62
CA PHE A 230 2.48 10.14 9.85
C PHE A 230 3.46 11.29 9.69
N LEU A 231 3.19 12.40 10.41
CA LEU A 231 4.05 13.59 10.39
C LEU A 231 5.38 13.39 11.13
N GLY A 232 5.41 12.45 12.08
CA GLY A 232 6.57 12.18 12.92
C GLY A 232 6.70 10.72 13.38
N VAL A 233 7.71 10.47 14.19
CA VAL A 233 8.04 9.19 14.84
C VAL A 233 8.03 9.35 16.35
#